data_2276b3d2a333597cb7dfb5f6839505eb
#
_entry.id   2276b3d2a333597cb7dfb5f6839505eb
#
_cell.length_a   1.000
_cell.length_b   1.000
_cell.length_c   1.000
_cell.angle_alpha   90.00
_cell.angle_beta   90.00
_cell.angle_gamma   90.00
#
_symmetry.space_group_name_H-M   'P 1'
#
loop_
_entity.id
_entity.type
_entity.pdbx_description
1 polymer ?
#
loop_
_entity_poly.entity_id
_entity_poly.type
_entity_poly.pdbx_seq_one_letter_code
_entity_poly.pdbx_strand_id
1 'polypeptide(L)'
;VDVISSAEQKCADNGVKLTKRRKQVLTALVECNAAVSAYELTELCNQQGYTAMPAMSVYRILDFLEGQSLVHRLSTTNKYIACSHISCQHSHFRRPQFLICNDCTRVQEVDVTSETLSAIERVAADVGFNLSDKQLEVSGTCSDCK
;
A
#
# COMPACT_ATOMS: atom_id res chain seq x y z
N VAL A 1 -10.46 -7.13 15.35
CA VAL A 1 -10.04 -5.73 15.55
C VAL A 1 -10.32 -4.95 14.27
N ASP A 2 -10.97 -3.83 14.43
CA ASP A 2 -11.30 -2.97 13.30
C ASP A 2 -10.03 -2.35 12.72
N VAL A 3 -9.80 -2.53 11.42
CA VAL A 3 -8.65 -2.00 10.70
C VAL A 3 -8.57 -0.46 10.81
N ILE A 4 -9.73 0.21 10.72
CA ILE A 4 -9.78 1.66 10.79
C ILE A 4 -9.42 2.16 12.19
N SER A 5 -9.87 1.49 13.24
CA SER A 5 -9.49 1.83 14.62
C SER A 5 -7.99 1.68 14.84
N SER A 6 -7.40 0.63 14.28
CA SER A 6 -5.94 0.42 14.32
C SER A 6 -5.20 1.52 13.58
N ALA A 7 -5.71 1.95 12.43
CA ALA A 7 -5.13 3.05 11.67
C ALA A 7 -5.21 4.38 12.44
N GLU A 8 -6.33 4.64 13.09
CA GLU A 8 -6.49 5.83 13.94
C GLU A 8 -5.46 5.84 15.07
N GLN A 9 -5.24 4.70 15.70
CA GLN A 9 -4.27 4.57 16.79
C GLN A 9 -2.85 4.83 16.29
N LYS A 10 -2.49 4.27 15.13
CA LYS A 10 -1.18 4.51 14.53
C LYS A 10 -0.95 5.98 14.23
N CYS A 11 -1.96 6.66 13.69
CA CYS A 11 -1.86 8.10 13.43
C CYS A 11 -1.71 8.89 14.72
N ALA A 12 -2.48 8.56 15.76
CA ALA A 12 -2.40 9.21 17.06
C ALA A 12 -1.01 9.03 17.69
N ASP A 13 -0.44 7.82 17.60
CA ASP A 13 0.90 7.51 18.09
C ASP A 13 1.97 8.35 17.40
N ASN A 14 1.75 8.73 16.15
CA ASN A 14 2.66 9.56 15.37
C ASN A 14 2.34 11.07 15.47
N GLY A 15 1.39 11.44 16.31
CA GLY A 15 1.02 12.84 16.54
C GLY A 15 0.22 13.46 15.40
N VAL A 16 -0.44 12.65 14.56
CA VAL A 16 -1.26 13.11 13.46
C VAL A 16 -2.69 12.57 13.60
N LYS A 17 -3.62 13.18 12.89
CA LYS A 17 -5.02 12.81 12.98
C LYS A 17 -5.51 12.16 11.69
N LEU A 18 -6.21 11.04 11.84
CA LEU A 18 -6.91 10.41 10.72
C LEU A 18 -8.28 11.09 10.58
N THR A 19 -8.33 12.16 9.78
CA THR A 19 -9.54 12.94 9.59
C THR A 19 -10.65 12.12 8.91
N LYS A 20 -11.88 12.60 8.94
CA LYS A 20 -13.04 11.94 8.33
C LYS A 20 -12.79 11.61 6.85
N ARG A 21 -12.22 12.54 6.09
CA ARG A 21 -11.91 12.32 4.66
C ARG A 21 -10.80 11.29 4.47
N ARG A 22 -9.78 11.34 5.30
CA ARG A 22 -8.69 10.35 5.27
C ARG A 22 -9.20 8.96 5.58
N LYS A 23 -10.11 8.83 6.56
CA LYS A 23 -10.79 7.57 6.86
C LYS A 23 -11.59 7.06 5.67
N GLN A 24 -12.31 7.95 5.00
CA GLN A 24 -13.12 7.61 3.85
C GLN A 24 -12.29 6.98 2.74
N VAL A 25 -11.16 7.59 2.40
CA VAL A 25 -10.24 7.06 1.38
C VAL A 25 -9.66 5.72 1.81
N LEU A 26 -9.19 5.62 3.04
CA LEU A 26 -8.62 4.37 3.57
C LEU A 26 -9.66 3.25 3.59
N THR A 27 -10.87 3.54 4.04
CA THR A 27 -11.96 2.56 4.08
C THR A 27 -12.29 2.04 2.69
N ALA A 28 -12.39 2.94 1.71
CA ALA A 28 -12.64 2.54 0.32
C ALA A 28 -11.55 1.61 -0.19
N LEU A 29 -10.30 1.90 0.12
CA LEU A 29 -9.15 1.09 -0.31
C LEU A 29 -9.14 -0.27 0.38
N VAL A 30 -9.42 -0.33 1.67
CA VAL A 30 -9.49 -1.58 2.43
C VAL A 30 -10.63 -2.47 1.89
N GLU A 31 -11.79 -1.89 1.64
CA GLU A 31 -12.95 -2.64 1.12
C GLU A 31 -12.74 -3.16 -0.29
N CYS A 32 -11.95 -2.45 -1.09
CA CYS A 32 -11.63 -2.85 -2.45
C CYS A 32 -10.88 -4.18 -2.52
N ASN A 33 -10.05 -4.44 -1.52
CA ASN A 33 -9.20 -5.64 -1.41
C ASN A 33 -8.38 -5.90 -2.69
N ALA A 34 -8.00 -4.84 -3.39
CA ALA A 34 -7.22 -4.90 -4.63
C ALA A 34 -6.43 -3.61 -4.79
N ALA A 35 -5.40 -3.65 -5.62
CA ALA A 35 -4.66 -2.44 -5.98
C ALA A 35 -5.50 -1.62 -6.96
N VAL A 36 -5.63 -0.32 -6.71
CA VAL A 36 -6.38 0.60 -7.55
C VAL A 36 -5.59 1.87 -7.79
N SER A 37 -5.83 2.49 -8.95
CA SER A 37 -5.26 3.80 -9.24
C SER A 37 -5.95 4.88 -8.41
N ALA A 38 -5.31 6.04 -8.27
CA ALA A 38 -5.93 7.18 -7.60
C ALA A 38 -7.23 7.62 -8.30
N TYR A 39 -7.27 7.49 -9.62
CA TYR A 39 -8.47 7.81 -10.40
C TYR A 39 -9.62 6.85 -10.06
N GLU A 40 -9.35 5.54 -10.09
CA GLU A 40 -10.34 4.52 -9.74
C GLU A 40 -10.84 4.72 -8.29
N LEU A 41 -9.93 5.03 -7.38
CA LEU A 41 -10.27 5.28 -5.98
C LEU A 41 -11.14 6.53 -5.82
N THR A 42 -10.86 7.58 -6.59
CA THR A 42 -11.69 8.79 -6.61
C THR A 42 -13.12 8.47 -7.04
N GLU A 43 -13.28 7.65 -8.08
CA GLU A 43 -14.60 7.21 -8.53
C GLU A 43 -15.32 6.41 -7.45
N LEU A 44 -14.63 5.47 -6.79
CA LEU A 44 -15.20 4.67 -5.71
C LEU A 44 -15.69 5.56 -4.55
N CYS A 45 -14.90 6.52 -4.15
CA CYS A 45 -15.28 7.46 -3.09
C CYS A 45 -16.52 8.28 -3.46
N ASN A 46 -16.64 8.66 -4.72
CA ASN A 46 -17.77 9.47 -5.19
C ASN A 46 -19.05 8.66 -5.39
N GLN A 47 -18.94 7.34 -5.60
CA GLN A 47 -20.09 6.46 -5.83
C GLN A 47 -20.73 5.95 -4.54
N GLN A 48 -20.01 5.90 -3.44
CA GLN A 48 -20.46 5.25 -2.21
C GLN A 48 -21.29 6.14 -1.27
N GLY A 49 -21.85 7.22 -1.78
CA GLY A 49 -22.68 8.12 -0.97
C GLY A 49 -21.89 8.97 0.01
N TYR A 50 -20.59 8.97 -0.09
CA TYR A 50 -19.73 9.86 0.68
C TYR A 50 -19.70 11.24 0.06
N THR A 51 -19.22 12.22 0.81
CA THR A 51 -18.99 13.57 0.28
C THR A 51 -18.02 13.47 -0.90
N ALA A 52 -18.44 13.97 -2.06
CA ALA A 52 -17.61 13.96 -3.26
C ALA A 52 -16.29 14.69 -3.02
N MET A 53 -15.21 14.10 -3.50
CA MET A 53 -13.86 14.66 -3.39
C MET A 53 -13.23 14.83 -4.75
N PRO A 54 -12.58 15.99 -5.00
CA PRO A 54 -11.74 16.14 -6.20
C PRO A 54 -10.57 15.18 -6.20
N ALA A 55 -10.10 14.79 -7.39
CA ALA A 55 -8.97 13.88 -7.53
C ALA A 55 -7.72 14.36 -6.78
N MET A 56 -7.45 15.67 -6.81
CA MET A 56 -6.29 16.22 -6.10
C MET A 56 -6.36 16.01 -4.60
N SER A 57 -7.55 16.06 -4.02
CA SER A 57 -7.75 15.78 -2.59
C SER A 57 -7.44 14.31 -2.29
N VAL A 58 -7.85 13.40 -3.16
CA VAL A 58 -7.56 11.97 -3.03
C VAL A 58 -6.04 11.72 -3.10
N TYR A 59 -5.33 12.34 -4.04
CA TYR A 59 -3.88 12.23 -4.15
C TYR A 59 -3.16 12.68 -2.88
N ARG A 60 -3.57 13.81 -2.32
CA ARG A 60 -2.97 14.35 -1.08
C ARG A 60 -3.23 13.42 0.11
N ILE A 61 -4.43 12.85 0.16
CA ILE A 61 -4.79 11.90 1.22
C ILE A 61 -3.95 10.62 1.06
N LEU A 62 -3.78 10.12 -0.15
CA LEU A 62 -2.94 8.94 -0.42
C LEU A 62 -1.49 9.19 0.00
N ASP A 63 -0.94 10.37 -0.30
CA ASP A 63 0.40 10.73 0.13
C ASP A 63 0.52 10.71 1.66
N PHE A 64 -0.48 11.24 2.35
CA PHE A 64 -0.52 11.20 3.81
C PHE A 64 -0.56 9.75 4.33
N LEU A 65 -1.45 8.92 3.78
CA LEU A 65 -1.61 7.52 4.21
C LEU A 65 -0.34 6.70 3.93
N GLU A 66 0.32 6.95 2.80
CA GLU A 66 1.60 6.31 2.47
C GLU A 66 2.67 6.71 3.48
N GLY A 67 2.73 7.99 3.83
CA GLY A 67 3.67 8.50 4.84
C GLY A 67 3.46 7.89 6.22
N GLN A 68 2.24 7.45 6.53
CA GLN A 68 1.92 6.78 7.80
C GLN A 68 2.02 5.25 7.69
N SER A 69 2.49 4.73 6.58
CA SER A 69 2.61 3.28 6.31
C SER A 69 1.28 2.54 6.35
N LEU A 70 0.18 3.23 6.09
CA LEU A 70 -1.16 2.65 6.02
C LEU A 70 -1.52 2.17 4.61
N VAL A 71 -0.85 2.71 3.61
CA VAL A 71 -1.07 2.44 2.20
C VAL A 71 0.29 2.29 1.53
N HIS A 72 0.37 1.41 0.54
CA HIS A 72 1.57 1.23 -0.28
C HIS A 72 1.27 1.61 -1.73
N ARG A 73 2.21 2.29 -2.34
CA ARG A 73 2.16 2.61 -3.76
C ARG A 73 3.00 1.60 -4.54
N LEU A 74 2.41 1.01 -5.57
CA LEU A 74 3.11 0.10 -6.48
C LEU A 74 3.67 0.93 -7.62
N SER A 75 5.00 1.03 -7.71
CA SER A 75 5.66 1.90 -8.71
C SER A 75 5.52 1.36 -10.12
N THR A 76 5.46 0.03 -10.30
CA THR A 76 5.33 -0.59 -11.63
C THR A 76 3.98 -0.33 -12.29
N THR A 77 2.92 -0.25 -11.50
CA THR A 77 1.55 -0.07 -12.01
C THR A 77 0.94 1.28 -11.63
N ASN A 78 1.62 2.06 -10.80
CA ASN A 78 1.13 3.33 -10.25
C ASN A 78 -0.24 3.18 -9.58
N LYS A 79 -0.41 2.09 -8.86
CA LYS A 79 -1.62 1.77 -8.09
C LYS A 79 -1.32 1.76 -6.60
N TYR A 80 -2.37 1.86 -5.80
CA TYR A 80 -2.29 1.90 -4.34
C TYR A 80 -3.00 0.70 -3.75
N ILE A 81 -2.46 0.18 -2.66
CA ILE A 81 -3.06 -0.93 -1.92
C ILE A 81 -2.98 -0.63 -0.42
N ALA A 82 -4.01 -0.98 0.33
CA ALA A 82 -4.00 -0.85 1.78
C ALA A 82 -2.98 -1.83 2.37
N CYS A 83 -2.24 -1.38 3.39
CA CYS A 83 -1.28 -2.24 4.06
C CYS A 83 -1.99 -3.43 4.72
N SER A 84 -1.52 -4.64 4.49
CA SER A 84 -2.09 -5.84 5.09
C SER A 84 -1.79 -5.96 6.59
N HIS A 85 -0.86 -5.17 7.09
CA HIS A 85 -0.42 -5.22 8.49
C HIS A 85 -0.92 -4.05 9.34
N ILE A 86 -1.95 -3.34 8.91
CA ILE A 86 -2.51 -2.21 9.68
C ILE A 86 -2.93 -2.67 11.09
N SER A 87 -3.54 -3.83 11.18
CA SER A 87 -4.03 -4.40 12.46
C SER A 87 -2.94 -5.10 13.27
N CYS A 88 -1.74 -5.28 12.72
CA CYS A 88 -0.66 -5.98 13.40
C CYS A 88 0.08 -5.04 14.34
N GLN A 89 0.34 -5.52 15.55
CA GLN A 89 1.08 -4.76 16.55
C GLN A 89 2.60 -4.81 16.34
N HIS A 90 3.05 -5.55 15.33
CA HIS A 90 4.48 -5.68 15.03
C HIS A 90 5.00 -4.44 14.32
N SER A 91 6.12 -3.93 14.81
CA SER A 91 6.78 -2.81 14.15
C SER A 91 7.28 -3.24 12.78
N HIS A 92 6.95 -2.46 11.76
CA HIS A 92 7.37 -2.72 10.40
C HIS A 92 8.83 -2.29 10.21
N PHE A 93 9.76 -3.09 10.70
CA PHE A 93 11.17 -2.92 10.35
C PHE A 93 11.49 -3.48 8.97
N ARG A 94 10.55 -4.21 8.37
CA ARG A 94 10.73 -4.81 7.06
C ARG A 94 9.91 -4.05 6.03
N ARG A 95 10.53 -3.75 4.92
CA ARG A 95 9.83 -3.11 3.81
C ARG A 95 8.92 -4.12 3.13
N PRO A 96 7.72 -3.72 2.75
CA PRO A 96 6.78 -4.64 2.11
C PRO A 96 7.28 -5.05 0.73
N GLN A 97 7.00 -6.30 0.38
CA GLN A 97 7.30 -6.85 -0.94
C GLN A 97 5.99 -7.32 -1.56
N PHE A 98 5.87 -7.23 -2.86
CA PHE A 98 4.61 -7.48 -3.54
C PHE A 98 4.77 -8.50 -4.66
N LEU A 99 3.81 -9.43 -4.70
CA LEU A 99 3.64 -10.35 -5.81
C LEU A 99 2.41 -9.92 -6.59
N ILE A 100 2.57 -9.69 -7.88
CA ILE A 100 1.53 -9.13 -8.75
C ILE A 100 1.17 -10.15 -9.83
N CYS A 101 -0.10 -10.55 -9.89
CA CYS A 101 -0.59 -11.45 -10.92
C CYS A 101 -0.84 -10.68 -12.22
N ASN A 102 -0.24 -11.13 -13.32
CA ASN A 102 -0.42 -10.51 -14.63
C ASN A 102 -1.82 -10.72 -15.21
N ASP A 103 -2.50 -11.79 -14.79
CA ASP A 103 -3.79 -12.16 -15.37
C ASP A 103 -4.98 -11.53 -14.66
N CYS A 104 -5.04 -11.64 -13.32
CA CYS A 104 -6.16 -11.12 -12.55
C CYS A 104 -5.85 -9.81 -11.79
N THR A 105 -4.63 -9.32 -11.91
CA THR A 105 -4.14 -8.09 -11.25
C THR A 105 -4.12 -8.15 -9.72
N ARG A 106 -4.35 -9.33 -9.13
CA ARG A 106 -4.26 -9.53 -7.68
C ARG A 106 -2.86 -9.18 -7.20
N VAL A 107 -2.79 -8.48 -6.07
CA VAL A 107 -1.53 -8.12 -5.43
C VAL A 107 -1.50 -8.77 -4.06
N GLN A 108 -0.40 -9.43 -3.75
CA GLN A 108 -0.18 -10.05 -2.44
C GLN A 108 1.05 -9.44 -1.81
N GLU A 109 0.87 -8.87 -0.62
CA GLU A 109 1.97 -8.35 0.19
C GLU A 109 2.61 -9.55 0.92
N VAL A 110 3.92 -9.67 0.80
CA VAL A 110 4.67 -10.75 1.46
C VAL A 110 5.86 -10.18 2.22
N ASP A 111 6.26 -10.88 3.27
CA ASP A 111 7.45 -10.55 4.02
C ASP A 111 8.61 -11.36 3.48
N VAL A 112 9.74 -10.69 3.24
CA VAL A 112 10.99 -11.37 2.88
C VAL A 112 12.00 -11.12 3.99
N THR A 113 12.93 -12.06 4.15
CA THR A 113 13.97 -11.94 5.17
C THR A 113 14.95 -10.83 4.83
N SER A 114 15.60 -10.29 5.84
CA SER A 114 16.67 -9.30 5.63
C SER A 114 17.83 -9.88 4.82
N GLU A 115 18.04 -11.20 4.93
CA GLU A 115 19.07 -11.91 4.15
C GLU A 115 18.76 -11.87 2.65
N THR A 116 17.47 -12.04 2.28
CA THR A 116 17.04 -11.97 0.87
C THR A 116 17.26 -10.56 0.32
N LEU A 117 16.90 -9.53 1.07
CA LEU A 117 17.12 -8.14 0.66
C LEU A 117 18.61 -7.83 0.52
N SER A 118 19.43 -8.29 1.46
CA SER A 118 20.88 -8.09 1.42
C SER A 118 21.50 -8.78 0.21
N ALA A 119 20.99 -9.96 -0.17
CA ALA A 119 21.47 -10.67 -1.36
C ALA A 119 21.21 -9.85 -2.62
N ILE A 120 20.03 -9.24 -2.73
CA ILE A 120 19.67 -8.39 -3.87
C ILE A 120 20.55 -7.12 -3.89
N GLU A 121 20.78 -6.51 -2.74
CA GLU A 121 21.65 -5.33 -2.62
C GLU A 121 23.09 -5.66 -3.09
N ARG A 122 23.59 -6.84 -2.75
CA ARG A 122 24.93 -7.29 -3.17
C ARG A 122 25.01 -7.48 -4.68
N VAL A 123 24.00 -8.11 -5.28
CA VAL A 123 23.93 -8.29 -6.73
C VAL A 123 23.93 -6.93 -7.44
N ALA A 124 23.16 -5.98 -6.93
CA ALA A 124 23.12 -4.62 -7.46
C ALA A 124 24.48 -3.92 -7.33
N ALA A 125 25.12 -4.03 -6.17
CA ALA A 125 26.42 -3.41 -5.92
C ALA A 125 27.50 -3.96 -6.85
N ASP A 126 27.44 -5.25 -7.17
CA ASP A 126 28.41 -5.91 -8.06
C ASP A 126 28.41 -5.31 -9.47
N VAL A 127 27.28 -4.75 -9.89
CA VAL A 127 27.19 -4.04 -11.19
C VAL A 127 27.20 -2.53 -11.04
N GLY A 128 27.60 -2.03 -9.87
CA GLY A 128 27.71 -0.60 -9.61
C GLY A 128 26.37 0.12 -9.41
N PHE A 129 25.34 -0.63 -9.01
CA PHE A 129 24.00 -0.09 -8.85
C PHE A 129 23.66 0.04 -7.35
N ASN A 130 23.16 1.21 -6.96
CA ASN A 130 22.75 1.47 -5.59
C ASN A 130 21.22 1.56 -5.52
N LEU A 131 20.61 0.69 -4.72
CA LEU A 131 19.16 0.66 -4.58
C LEU A 131 18.68 1.84 -3.75
N SER A 132 17.84 2.69 -4.33
CA SER A 132 17.24 3.83 -3.63
C SER A 132 15.97 3.42 -2.89
N ASP A 133 15.25 2.44 -3.43
CA ASP A 133 14.03 1.88 -2.85
C ASP A 133 14.21 0.37 -2.74
N LYS A 134 13.86 -0.16 -1.57
CA LYS A 134 13.99 -1.60 -1.29
C LYS A 134 12.65 -2.34 -1.39
N GLN A 135 11.64 -1.68 -1.92
CA GLN A 135 10.36 -2.32 -2.22
C GLN A 135 10.48 -3.11 -3.51
N LEU A 136 10.27 -4.42 -3.40
CA LEU A 136 10.31 -5.31 -4.55
C LEU A 136 8.89 -5.56 -5.07
N GLU A 137 8.74 -5.55 -6.39
CA GLU A 137 7.49 -5.86 -7.08
C GLU A 137 7.80 -6.92 -8.11
N VAL A 138 7.26 -8.12 -7.90
CA VAL A 138 7.55 -9.28 -8.75
C VAL A 138 6.26 -9.70 -9.44
N SER A 139 6.31 -9.83 -10.75
CA SER A 139 5.17 -10.23 -11.57
C SER A 139 5.18 -11.73 -11.81
N GLY A 140 3.99 -12.31 -11.90
CA GLY A 140 3.83 -13.74 -12.16
C GLY A 140 2.38 -14.11 -12.36
N THR A 141 2.02 -15.35 -12.08
CA THR A 141 0.66 -15.87 -12.19
C THR A 141 0.24 -16.50 -10.86
N CYS A 142 -0.89 -16.06 -10.30
CA CYS A 142 -1.39 -16.62 -9.06
C CYS A 142 -1.98 -18.01 -9.25
N SER A 143 -2.19 -18.74 -8.14
CA SER A 143 -2.69 -20.12 -8.18
C SER A 143 -4.07 -20.24 -8.86
N ASP A 144 -4.89 -19.20 -8.77
CA ASP A 144 -6.24 -19.22 -9.36
C ASP A 144 -6.22 -18.99 -10.88
N CYS A 145 -5.11 -18.47 -11.42
CA CYS A 145 -4.95 -18.18 -12.84
C CYS A 145 -4.09 -19.19 -13.59
N LYS A 146 -3.54 -20.15 -12.89
CA LYS A 146 -2.73 -21.19 -13.50
C LYS A 146 -3.58 -22.14 -14.37
#